data_e44f278dc488463f48f460c7085c949c
#
_entry.id   e44f278dc488463f48f460c7085c949c
#
_cell.length_a   1.000
_cell.length_b   1.000
_cell.length_c   1.000
_cell.angle_alpha   90.00
_cell.angle_beta   90.00
_cell.angle_gamma   90.00
#
_symmetry.space_group_name_H-M   'P 1'
#
loop_
_entity.id
_entity.type
_entity.pdbx_description
1 polymer ?
#
loop_
_entity_poly.entity_id
_entity_poly.type
_entity_poly.pdbx_seq_one_letter_code
_entity_poly.pdbx_strand_id
1 'polypeptide(L)'
;GYTGEPLGYEVYVRSADAAWLWNRLVELGARPAGLGARDTLRMEASMPLYGHEMGTAPDGSEIPIFAVPLAKFAVSFSPQKGDYIGRAALEKQYGYFMKYMDRDFTDLSGLPRKIAPIALVDRGVMRAGMEIYQGDRLVGWVTSGTMVPYFKTEGEGLSTVILEASGKRAIGLCYINSDILEDDTVEVDVRGKRLKAVIPARHMSVGAPPFARPLLYGVEEEAHNVGSGDRTPKALALLKKALENHQWRQEQCINLIPSENTPSRAVRLLSGSDPACRYAEHKKVLAFYDKEVFYYQGTKFIDEVERLLVEEMRAYFGCTEVETRTLSGQMSNMAVFSALMDWKNRADRKSEAKRLGYVMNNHIIKGGHLSAQPMGALHDYIAIDPVTEKPAVVNFPVCADNPYRMDVEETKKLIDRYRPELIVFGKSMVLHKEPVAEIRKFVDEQSIPTTIMYDMAHVLGLIGDHFQNPFAEGAEIVTGSTHKTFFGPQRGIIGVNYK
;
A
#
# COMPACT_ATOMS: atom_id res chain seq x y z
N GLY A 1 8.08 2.95 -14.28
CA GLY A 1 8.58 3.04 -15.67
C GLY A 1 9.51 1.90 -16.03
N TYR A 2 9.87 1.77 -17.31
CA TYR A 2 10.71 0.69 -17.85
C TYR A 2 12.16 0.68 -17.35
N THR A 3 12.58 1.78 -16.72
CA THR A 3 13.92 1.93 -16.13
C THR A 3 13.92 1.71 -14.62
N GLY A 4 12.76 1.46 -14.01
CA GLY A 4 12.61 1.41 -12.56
C GLY A 4 12.44 2.77 -11.89
N GLU A 5 12.62 3.88 -12.61
CA GLU A 5 12.36 5.21 -12.10
C GLU A 5 10.86 5.41 -11.84
N PRO A 6 10.47 5.96 -10.68
CA PRO A 6 9.06 6.08 -10.30
C PRO A 6 8.31 7.10 -11.16
N LEU A 7 9.01 8.13 -11.67
CA LEU A 7 8.46 9.17 -12.52
C LEU A 7 9.11 9.11 -13.91
N GLY A 8 8.30 8.92 -14.94
CA GLY A 8 8.75 8.90 -16.33
C GLY A 8 7.58 9.16 -17.26
N TYR A 9 7.88 9.78 -18.41
CA TYR A 9 6.89 10.13 -19.42
C TYR A 9 7.33 9.62 -20.78
N GLU A 10 6.39 9.12 -21.54
CA GLU A 10 6.50 8.93 -23.00
C GLU A 10 5.70 10.03 -23.67
N VAL A 11 6.36 10.80 -24.51
CA VAL A 11 5.73 11.92 -25.19
C VAL A 11 5.57 11.60 -26.68
N TYR A 12 4.34 11.52 -27.14
CA TYR A 12 4.01 11.30 -28.53
C TYR A 12 3.81 12.65 -29.21
N VAL A 13 4.59 12.91 -30.24
CA VAL A 13 4.61 14.18 -30.95
C VAL A 13 4.70 13.91 -32.45
N ARG A 14 4.16 14.82 -33.27
CA ARG A 14 4.32 14.72 -34.73
C ARG A 14 5.80 14.81 -35.09
N SER A 15 6.24 14.04 -36.08
CA SER A 15 7.64 13.98 -36.51
C SER A 15 8.22 15.38 -36.84
N ALA A 16 7.42 16.27 -37.42
CA ALA A 16 7.81 17.64 -37.71
C ALA A 16 8.14 18.48 -36.47
N ASP A 17 7.52 18.18 -35.33
CA ASP A 17 7.67 18.93 -34.07
C ASP A 17 8.73 18.32 -33.16
N ALA A 18 9.26 17.13 -33.49
CA ALA A 18 10.14 16.37 -32.60
C ALA A 18 11.44 17.13 -32.27
N ALA A 19 12.07 17.75 -33.24
CA ALA A 19 13.30 18.52 -33.04
C ALA A 19 13.07 19.78 -32.20
N TRP A 20 11.93 20.45 -32.41
CA TRP A 20 11.55 21.59 -31.58
C TRP A 20 11.34 21.18 -30.12
N LEU A 21 10.57 20.12 -29.88
CA LEU A 21 10.31 19.62 -28.52
C LEU A 21 11.61 19.20 -27.82
N TRP A 22 12.48 18.47 -28.53
CA TRP A 22 13.78 18.06 -28.00
C TRP A 22 14.61 19.26 -27.54
N ASN A 23 14.78 20.25 -28.43
CA ASN A 23 15.55 21.46 -28.14
C ASN A 23 14.93 22.20 -26.94
N ARG A 24 13.60 22.30 -26.89
CA ARG A 24 12.90 22.99 -25.81
C ARG A 24 13.10 22.29 -24.44
N LEU A 25 13.10 20.97 -24.40
CA LEU A 25 13.38 20.21 -23.18
C LEU A 25 14.82 20.43 -22.72
N VAL A 26 15.78 20.43 -23.65
CA VAL A 26 17.21 20.68 -23.31
C VAL A 26 17.39 22.12 -22.79
N GLU A 27 16.79 23.12 -23.42
CA GLU A 27 16.79 24.52 -22.96
C GLU A 27 16.21 24.67 -21.53
N LEU A 28 15.21 23.85 -21.18
CA LEU A 28 14.61 23.81 -19.86
C LEU A 28 15.42 23.01 -18.82
N GLY A 29 16.61 22.54 -19.21
CA GLY A 29 17.55 21.86 -18.31
C GLY A 29 17.50 20.34 -18.35
N ALA A 30 16.71 19.71 -19.23
CA ALA A 30 16.76 18.27 -19.42
C ALA A 30 18.13 17.86 -20.00
N ARG A 31 18.72 16.81 -19.42
CA ARG A 31 19.99 16.25 -19.91
C ARG A 31 19.72 15.13 -20.91
N PRO A 32 20.22 15.22 -22.14
CA PRO A 32 20.15 14.13 -23.10
C PRO A 32 20.80 12.86 -22.55
N ALA A 33 20.08 11.74 -22.60
CA ALA A 33 20.55 10.45 -22.14
C ALA A 33 20.38 9.39 -23.23
N GLY A 34 21.42 8.60 -23.46
CA GLY A 34 21.42 7.56 -24.48
C GLY A 34 20.96 6.19 -23.94
N LEU A 35 20.97 5.18 -24.81
CA LEU A 35 20.58 3.81 -24.49
C LEU A 35 21.43 3.20 -23.36
N GLY A 36 22.70 3.55 -23.24
CA GLY A 36 23.54 3.07 -22.14
C GLY A 36 23.07 3.53 -20.76
N ALA A 37 22.59 4.77 -20.64
CA ALA A 37 21.99 5.26 -19.40
C ALA A 37 20.71 4.49 -19.06
N ARG A 38 19.85 4.26 -20.06
CA ARG A 38 18.62 3.46 -19.90
C ARG A 38 18.95 2.02 -19.47
N ASP A 39 19.97 1.42 -20.05
CA ASP A 39 20.39 0.05 -19.74
C ASP A 39 20.97 -0.08 -18.32
N THR A 40 21.76 0.90 -17.87
CA THR A 40 22.26 0.91 -16.49
C THR A 40 21.14 1.08 -15.48
N LEU A 41 20.22 2.03 -15.69
CA LEU A 41 19.08 2.26 -14.78
C LEU A 41 18.18 1.04 -14.65
N ARG A 42 17.81 0.39 -15.76
CA ARG A 42 16.95 -0.80 -15.71
C ARG A 42 17.65 -1.98 -15.01
N MET A 43 18.98 -2.13 -15.16
CA MET A 43 19.74 -3.18 -14.44
C MET A 43 19.78 -2.90 -12.93
N GLU A 44 20.00 -1.67 -12.51
CA GLU A 44 19.92 -1.29 -11.09
C GLU A 44 18.54 -1.60 -10.49
N ALA A 45 17.46 -1.43 -11.27
CA ALA A 45 16.10 -1.79 -10.89
C ALA A 45 15.76 -3.28 -11.11
N SER A 46 16.72 -4.09 -11.60
CA SER A 46 16.52 -5.51 -11.94
C SER A 46 15.41 -5.73 -12.99
N MET A 47 15.21 -4.77 -13.90
CA MET A 47 14.19 -4.83 -14.94
C MET A 47 14.71 -5.58 -16.17
N PRO A 48 13.95 -6.58 -16.69
CA PRO A 48 14.33 -7.33 -17.88
C PRO A 48 14.25 -6.48 -19.14
N LEU A 49 15.06 -6.84 -20.14
CA LEU A 49 15.04 -6.23 -21.47
C LEU A 49 14.83 -7.32 -22.53
N TYR A 50 13.92 -7.07 -23.49
CA TYR A 50 13.75 -7.95 -24.63
C TYR A 50 15.04 -8.07 -25.45
N GLY A 51 15.38 -9.30 -25.84
CA GLY A 51 16.63 -9.63 -26.51
C GLY A 51 17.79 -9.96 -25.55
N HIS A 52 17.60 -9.80 -24.23
CA HIS A 52 18.57 -10.15 -23.21
C HIS A 52 17.97 -11.17 -22.22
N GLU A 53 17.04 -10.75 -21.38
CA GLU A 53 16.36 -11.59 -20.38
C GLU A 53 15.10 -12.26 -20.92
N MET A 54 14.61 -11.82 -22.05
CA MET A 54 13.49 -12.41 -22.80
C MET A 54 13.94 -12.63 -24.24
N GLY A 55 13.93 -13.88 -24.69
CA GLY A 55 14.41 -14.29 -26.00
C GLY A 55 15.16 -15.61 -25.94
N THR A 56 16.33 -15.68 -26.53
CA THR A 56 17.14 -16.92 -26.65
C THR A 56 18.34 -16.87 -25.70
N ALA A 57 18.52 -17.95 -24.94
CA ALA A 57 19.69 -18.14 -24.07
C ALA A 57 20.96 -18.45 -24.87
N PRO A 58 22.17 -18.34 -24.30
CA PRO A 58 23.42 -18.64 -24.98
C PRO A 58 23.54 -20.08 -25.51
N ASP A 59 22.81 -21.03 -24.93
CA ASP A 59 22.75 -22.45 -25.40
C ASP A 59 21.75 -22.66 -26.55
N GLY A 60 21.14 -21.59 -27.06
CA GLY A 60 20.18 -21.61 -28.12
C GLY A 60 18.74 -21.99 -27.72
N SER A 61 18.50 -22.24 -26.43
CA SER A 61 17.16 -22.52 -25.92
C SER A 61 16.37 -21.19 -25.74
N GLU A 62 15.05 -21.29 -25.90
CA GLU A 62 14.15 -20.17 -25.60
C GLU A 62 14.04 -19.94 -24.10
N ILE A 63 14.17 -18.69 -23.64
CA ILE A 63 13.94 -18.31 -22.23
C ILE A 63 12.43 -18.31 -22.00
N PRO A 64 11.90 -19.18 -21.12
CA PRO A 64 10.48 -19.21 -20.80
C PRO A 64 10.00 -17.87 -20.25
N ILE A 65 8.78 -17.45 -20.59
CA ILE A 65 8.26 -16.15 -20.16
C ILE A 65 8.22 -16.01 -18.63
N PHE A 66 7.84 -17.08 -17.90
CA PHE A 66 7.82 -17.09 -16.45
C PHE A 66 9.18 -17.31 -15.78
N ALA A 67 10.26 -17.48 -16.56
CA ALA A 67 11.61 -17.28 -16.02
C ALA A 67 11.83 -15.85 -15.54
N VAL A 68 11.07 -14.91 -16.08
CA VAL A 68 11.02 -13.52 -15.62
C VAL A 68 9.89 -13.36 -14.59
N PRO A 69 10.16 -13.17 -13.29
CA PRO A 69 9.12 -13.13 -12.25
C PRO A 69 8.05 -12.05 -12.45
N LEU A 70 8.38 -10.96 -13.16
CA LEU A 70 7.45 -9.88 -13.49
C LEU A 70 6.39 -10.28 -14.52
N ALA A 71 6.59 -11.37 -15.26
CA ALA A 71 5.63 -11.86 -16.27
C ALA A 71 4.27 -12.22 -15.68
N LYS A 72 4.20 -12.58 -14.38
CA LYS A 72 2.94 -12.82 -13.68
C LYS A 72 1.96 -11.62 -13.73
N PHE A 73 2.46 -10.41 -13.92
CA PHE A 73 1.61 -9.22 -14.05
C PHE A 73 1.19 -8.94 -15.50
N ALA A 74 1.84 -9.57 -16.47
CA ALA A 74 1.56 -9.38 -17.89
C ALA A 74 0.69 -10.49 -18.51
N VAL A 75 0.64 -11.66 -17.86
CA VAL A 75 -0.14 -12.82 -18.35
C VAL A 75 -1.36 -13.01 -17.46
N SER A 76 -2.54 -13.06 -18.07
CA SER A 76 -3.80 -13.26 -17.35
C SER A 76 -4.45 -14.58 -17.74
N PHE A 77 -4.85 -15.36 -16.73
CA PHE A 77 -5.63 -16.58 -16.87
C PHE A 77 -7.10 -16.41 -16.46
N SER A 78 -7.52 -15.17 -16.22
CA SER A 78 -8.90 -14.85 -15.89
C SER A 78 -9.87 -15.42 -16.95
N PRO A 79 -11.02 -15.99 -16.55
CA PRO A 79 -12.08 -16.39 -17.46
C PRO A 79 -12.55 -15.28 -18.40
N GLN A 80 -12.51 -14.02 -17.93
CA GLN A 80 -12.89 -12.84 -18.72
C GLN A 80 -11.94 -12.60 -19.91
N LYS A 81 -10.68 -13.05 -19.82
CA LYS A 81 -9.71 -12.95 -20.92
C LYS A 81 -10.08 -13.86 -22.09
N GLY A 82 -10.84 -14.93 -21.82
CA GLY A 82 -11.13 -15.95 -22.81
C GLY A 82 -9.92 -16.79 -23.19
N ASP A 83 -10.05 -17.54 -24.28
CA ASP A 83 -8.94 -18.31 -24.84
C ASP A 83 -8.10 -17.43 -25.77
N TYR A 84 -6.79 -17.74 -25.81
CA TYR A 84 -5.82 -17.05 -26.67
C TYR A 84 -4.68 -17.99 -27.05
N ILE A 85 -3.98 -17.69 -28.14
CA ILE A 85 -2.87 -18.52 -28.66
C ILE A 85 -1.79 -18.61 -27.55
N GLY A 86 -1.45 -19.86 -27.20
CA GLY A 86 -0.42 -20.14 -26.18
C GLY A 86 -0.93 -20.27 -24.75
N ARG A 87 -2.22 -20.02 -24.47
CA ARG A 87 -2.78 -20.09 -23.12
C ARG A 87 -2.45 -21.38 -22.39
N ALA A 88 -2.71 -22.54 -22.97
CA ALA A 88 -2.45 -23.82 -22.33
C ALA A 88 -0.97 -24.07 -22.01
N ALA A 89 -0.05 -23.62 -22.87
CA ALA A 89 1.38 -23.69 -22.63
C ALA A 89 1.81 -22.76 -21.46
N LEU A 90 1.24 -21.57 -21.42
CA LEU A 90 1.51 -20.60 -20.35
C LEU A 90 0.93 -21.04 -19.02
N GLU A 91 -0.28 -21.64 -18.98
CA GLU A 91 -0.86 -22.20 -17.75
C GLU A 91 0.01 -23.34 -17.20
N LYS A 92 0.50 -24.23 -18.05
CA LYS A 92 1.45 -25.27 -17.65
C LYS A 92 2.73 -24.68 -17.06
N GLN A 93 3.32 -23.71 -17.73
CA GLN A 93 4.54 -23.03 -17.28
C GLN A 93 4.31 -22.25 -15.99
N TYR A 94 3.15 -21.60 -15.85
CA TYR A 94 2.75 -20.91 -14.61
C TYR A 94 2.64 -21.87 -13.43
N GLY A 95 2.20 -23.11 -13.63
CA GLY A 95 2.22 -24.13 -12.59
C GLY A 95 3.62 -24.39 -12.03
N TYR A 96 4.65 -24.45 -12.89
CA TYR A 96 6.04 -24.57 -12.45
C TYR A 96 6.54 -23.28 -11.76
N PHE A 97 6.12 -22.12 -12.25
CA PHE A 97 6.44 -20.86 -11.60
C PHE A 97 5.85 -20.77 -10.19
N MET A 98 4.63 -21.26 -9.97
CA MET A 98 4.02 -21.31 -8.63
C MET A 98 4.78 -22.26 -7.70
N LYS A 99 5.19 -23.44 -8.17
CA LYS A 99 6.07 -24.34 -7.40
C LYS A 99 7.36 -23.63 -6.97
N TYR A 100 8.01 -22.93 -7.92
CA TYR A 100 9.20 -22.14 -7.62
C TYR A 100 8.92 -21.09 -6.53
N MET A 101 7.79 -20.35 -6.62
CA MET A 101 7.39 -19.33 -5.63
C MET A 101 7.15 -19.93 -4.25
N ASP A 102 6.60 -21.16 -4.19
CA ASP A 102 6.36 -21.90 -2.95
C ASP A 102 7.63 -22.63 -2.43
N ARG A 103 8.77 -22.42 -3.08
CA ARG A 103 10.05 -23.11 -2.80
C ARG A 103 9.95 -24.65 -2.90
N ASP A 104 9.07 -25.15 -3.73
CA ASP A 104 8.99 -26.56 -4.10
C ASP A 104 9.87 -26.82 -5.33
N PHE A 105 11.07 -27.33 -5.10
CA PHE A 105 12.07 -27.62 -6.14
C PHE A 105 12.04 -29.09 -6.61
N THR A 106 11.04 -29.88 -6.22
CA THR A 106 10.95 -31.32 -6.54
C THR A 106 10.82 -31.61 -8.02
N ASP A 107 10.13 -30.74 -8.77
CA ASP A 107 10.01 -30.83 -10.23
C ASP A 107 9.89 -29.41 -10.82
N LEU A 108 10.97 -28.93 -11.38
CA LEU A 108 11.05 -27.67 -12.12
C LEU A 108 11.40 -27.89 -13.60
N SER A 109 11.07 -29.05 -14.17
CA SER A 109 11.43 -29.38 -15.55
C SER A 109 10.90 -28.39 -16.61
N GLY A 110 9.76 -27.73 -16.34
CA GLY A 110 9.21 -26.69 -17.21
C GLY A 110 9.71 -25.26 -16.88
N LEU A 111 10.48 -25.09 -15.79
CA LEU A 111 11.13 -23.82 -15.42
C LEU A 111 12.50 -24.11 -14.78
N PRO A 112 13.43 -24.73 -15.51
CA PRO A 112 14.71 -25.19 -14.95
C PRO A 112 15.61 -24.02 -14.53
N ARG A 113 15.43 -22.84 -15.12
CA ARG A 113 16.17 -21.61 -14.84
C ARG A 113 15.26 -20.42 -14.74
N LYS A 114 15.72 -19.39 -14.04
CA LYS A 114 15.04 -18.11 -13.82
C LYS A 114 15.97 -16.94 -14.10
N ILE A 115 15.39 -15.76 -14.34
CA ILE A 115 16.13 -14.50 -14.36
C ILE A 115 16.27 -14.00 -12.94
N ALA A 116 17.49 -13.69 -12.54
CA ALA A 116 17.84 -13.17 -11.23
C ALA A 116 18.87 -12.03 -11.34
N PRO A 117 18.93 -11.09 -10.39
CA PRO A 117 20.03 -10.17 -10.27
C PRO A 117 21.33 -10.91 -9.91
N ILE A 118 22.48 -10.37 -10.35
CA ILE A 118 23.81 -10.88 -9.99
C ILE A 118 24.78 -9.71 -9.77
N ALA A 119 25.60 -9.78 -8.74
CA ALA A 119 26.60 -8.76 -8.43
C ALA A 119 27.97 -9.41 -8.19
N LEU A 120 29.04 -8.87 -8.80
CA LEU A 120 30.40 -9.31 -8.48
C LEU A 120 30.81 -8.82 -7.09
N VAL A 121 31.37 -9.72 -6.34
CA VAL A 121 32.10 -9.44 -5.08
C VAL A 121 33.55 -9.07 -5.41
N ASP A 122 34.18 -9.84 -6.29
CA ASP A 122 35.52 -9.57 -6.76
C ASP A 122 35.58 -8.44 -7.79
N ARG A 123 36.71 -7.81 -7.89
CA ARG A 123 36.94 -6.74 -8.86
C ARG A 123 36.94 -7.28 -10.29
N GLY A 124 36.00 -6.87 -11.08
CA GLY A 124 35.85 -7.31 -12.48
C GLY A 124 34.67 -6.67 -13.18
N VAL A 125 34.40 -7.10 -14.40
CA VAL A 125 33.25 -6.62 -15.20
C VAL A 125 32.58 -7.81 -15.86
N MET A 126 31.30 -8.03 -15.56
CA MET A 126 30.46 -9.03 -16.23
C MET A 126 29.97 -8.53 -17.57
N ARG A 127 29.75 -9.49 -18.50
CA ARG A 127 29.13 -9.25 -19.80
C ARG A 127 28.19 -10.40 -20.15
N ALA A 128 27.24 -10.13 -21.03
CA ALA A 128 26.34 -11.15 -21.54
C ALA A 128 27.10 -12.34 -22.12
N GLY A 129 26.60 -13.55 -21.89
CA GLY A 129 27.18 -14.81 -22.35
C GLY A 129 28.23 -15.41 -21.42
N MET A 130 28.71 -14.70 -20.39
CA MET A 130 29.64 -15.26 -19.41
C MET A 130 28.97 -16.34 -18.58
N GLU A 131 29.66 -17.47 -18.40
CA GLU A 131 29.18 -18.63 -17.66
C GLU A 131 29.21 -18.41 -16.16
N ILE A 132 28.23 -18.99 -15.47
CA ILE A 132 28.10 -18.91 -14.01
C ILE A 132 28.18 -20.32 -13.45
N TYR A 133 28.98 -20.46 -12.40
CA TYR A 133 29.25 -21.73 -11.75
C TYR A 133 28.97 -21.71 -10.25
N GLN A 134 28.58 -22.86 -9.72
CA GLN A 134 28.58 -23.14 -8.28
C GLN A 134 29.48 -24.38 -8.05
N GLY A 135 30.69 -24.15 -7.59
CA GLY A 135 31.72 -25.16 -7.64
C GLY A 135 32.08 -25.52 -9.10
N ASP A 136 32.04 -26.80 -9.44
CA ASP A 136 32.25 -27.27 -10.83
C ASP A 136 30.99 -27.35 -11.69
N ARG A 137 29.81 -27.08 -11.11
CA ARG A 137 28.54 -27.14 -11.80
C ARG A 137 28.26 -25.85 -12.54
N LEU A 138 28.10 -25.91 -13.87
CA LEU A 138 27.57 -24.80 -14.65
C LEU A 138 26.09 -24.60 -14.27
N VAL A 139 25.74 -23.44 -13.73
CA VAL A 139 24.40 -23.12 -13.24
C VAL A 139 23.68 -22.07 -14.07
N GLY A 140 24.33 -21.40 -15.00
CA GLY A 140 23.69 -20.41 -15.86
C GLY A 140 24.64 -19.48 -16.57
N TRP A 141 24.11 -18.38 -17.07
CA TRP A 141 24.85 -17.36 -17.83
C TRP A 141 24.42 -15.96 -17.42
N VAL A 142 25.34 -15.02 -17.51
CA VAL A 142 25.03 -13.58 -17.44
C VAL A 142 24.25 -13.20 -18.70
N THR A 143 23.08 -12.58 -18.54
CA THR A 143 22.26 -12.08 -19.66
C THR A 143 22.55 -10.61 -19.92
N SER A 144 22.77 -9.83 -18.88
CA SER A 144 23.18 -8.43 -18.95
C SER A 144 24.17 -8.13 -17.83
N GLY A 145 25.19 -7.33 -18.11
CA GLY A 145 26.15 -6.98 -17.09
C GLY A 145 27.01 -5.80 -17.48
N THR A 146 27.25 -4.90 -16.54
CA THR A 146 28.10 -3.73 -16.74
C THR A 146 28.63 -3.18 -15.42
N MET A 147 29.53 -2.24 -15.53
CA MET A 147 30.00 -1.44 -14.41
C MET A 147 29.15 -0.18 -14.29
N VAL A 148 28.44 -0.03 -13.19
CA VAL A 148 27.60 1.14 -12.93
C VAL A 148 28.24 2.07 -11.89
N PRO A 149 28.19 3.39 -12.10
CA PRO A 149 28.58 4.35 -11.09
C PRO A 149 27.54 4.41 -9.97
N TYR A 150 27.97 4.77 -8.78
CA TYR A 150 27.11 5.15 -7.68
C TYR A 150 27.73 6.30 -6.89
N PHE A 151 26.90 7.16 -6.32
CA PHE A 151 27.36 8.20 -5.41
C PHE A 151 27.56 7.61 -4.01
N LYS A 152 28.63 8.05 -3.34
CA LYS A 152 28.79 7.80 -1.92
C LYS A 152 27.80 8.64 -1.14
N THR A 153 27.35 8.14 -0.02
CA THR A 153 26.41 8.84 0.86
C THR A 153 26.98 8.93 2.27
N GLU A 154 26.65 9.99 2.97
CA GLU A 154 26.92 10.17 4.39
C GLU A 154 25.60 10.31 5.16
N GLY A 155 25.55 9.89 6.43
CA GLY A 155 24.33 9.89 7.23
C GLY A 155 23.44 8.67 6.96
N GLU A 156 22.33 8.57 7.70
CA GLU A 156 21.37 7.45 7.62
C GLU A 156 19.93 7.97 7.52
N GLY A 157 19.05 7.19 6.87
CA GLY A 157 17.63 7.52 6.73
C GLY A 157 17.42 8.88 6.07
N LEU A 158 16.58 9.70 6.66
CA LEU A 158 16.26 11.06 6.16
C LEU A 158 17.42 12.05 6.25
N SER A 159 18.48 11.73 7.00
CA SER A 159 19.69 12.56 7.08
C SER A 159 20.75 12.18 6.05
N THR A 160 20.44 11.31 5.11
CA THR A 160 21.37 10.92 4.05
C THR A 160 21.67 12.11 3.14
N VAL A 161 22.97 12.42 2.99
CA VAL A 161 23.46 13.41 2.04
C VAL A 161 24.25 12.67 0.97
N ILE A 162 23.98 13.00 -0.30
CA ILE A 162 24.73 12.49 -1.45
C ILE A 162 26.00 13.31 -1.58
N LEU A 163 27.16 12.62 -1.56
CA LEU A 163 28.46 13.26 -1.74
C LEU A 163 28.81 13.37 -3.22
N GLU A 164 29.72 14.27 -3.56
CA GLU A 164 30.31 14.34 -4.93
C GLU A 164 31.18 13.12 -5.23
N ALA A 165 31.70 12.46 -4.19
CA ALA A 165 32.50 11.25 -4.33
C ALA A 165 31.66 10.10 -4.89
N SER A 166 32.21 9.42 -5.89
CA SER A 166 31.55 8.29 -6.55
C SER A 166 32.40 7.02 -6.50
N GLY A 167 31.74 5.87 -6.58
CA GLY A 167 32.36 4.57 -6.76
C GLY A 167 31.80 3.89 -8.02
N LYS A 168 32.26 2.67 -8.27
CA LYS A 168 31.76 1.80 -9.34
C LYS A 168 31.53 0.41 -8.78
N ARG A 169 30.45 -0.24 -9.24
CA ARG A 169 30.11 -1.63 -8.91
C ARG A 169 29.74 -2.40 -10.16
N ALA A 170 30.06 -3.68 -10.19
CA ALA A 170 29.69 -4.56 -11.29
C ALA A 170 28.40 -5.30 -10.95
N ILE A 171 27.34 -5.00 -11.66
CA ILE A 171 26.02 -5.61 -11.52
C ILE A 171 25.49 -6.12 -12.85
N GLY A 172 24.52 -7.01 -12.79
CA GLY A 172 23.88 -7.55 -13.97
C GLY A 172 22.63 -8.34 -13.67
N LEU A 173 22.11 -8.98 -14.69
CA LEU A 173 21.08 -10.00 -14.62
C LEU A 173 21.63 -11.30 -15.19
N CYS A 174 21.11 -12.42 -14.72
CA CYS A 174 21.52 -13.75 -15.17
C CYS A 174 20.33 -14.66 -15.38
N TYR A 175 20.48 -15.63 -16.29
CA TYR A 175 19.59 -16.75 -16.47
C TYR A 175 20.24 -17.95 -15.76
N ILE A 176 19.72 -18.29 -14.59
CA ILE A 176 20.37 -19.19 -13.64
C ILE A 176 19.41 -20.28 -13.17
N ASN A 177 19.95 -21.44 -12.79
CA ASN A 177 19.15 -22.55 -12.28
C ASN A 177 18.18 -22.11 -11.18
N SER A 178 16.96 -22.61 -11.22
CA SER A 178 15.90 -22.19 -10.29
C SER A 178 16.14 -22.60 -8.84
N ASP A 179 17.01 -23.59 -8.60
CA ASP A 179 17.44 -24.02 -7.26
C ASP A 179 18.48 -23.11 -6.59
N ILE A 180 19.09 -22.18 -7.35
CA ILE A 180 19.96 -21.15 -6.80
C ILE A 180 19.11 -20.07 -6.16
N LEU A 181 19.33 -19.80 -4.87
CA LEU A 181 18.50 -18.88 -4.09
C LEU A 181 19.15 -17.49 -3.92
N GLU A 182 18.39 -16.58 -3.34
CA GLU A 182 18.90 -15.29 -2.90
C GLU A 182 19.99 -15.50 -1.85
N ASP A 183 21.02 -14.66 -1.89
CA ASP A 183 22.23 -14.68 -1.06
C ASP A 183 23.19 -15.85 -1.35
N ASP A 184 22.86 -16.74 -2.29
CA ASP A 184 23.82 -17.77 -2.72
C ASP A 184 25.05 -17.14 -3.38
N THR A 185 26.20 -17.71 -3.04
CA THR A 185 27.47 -17.37 -3.67
C THR A 185 27.68 -18.25 -4.90
N VAL A 186 28.05 -17.63 -6.00
CA VAL A 186 28.39 -18.26 -7.28
C VAL A 186 29.69 -17.65 -7.82
N GLU A 187 30.19 -18.20 -8.91
CA GLU A 187 31.36 -17.68 -9.59
C GLU A 187 31.05 -17.38 -11.05
N VAL A 188 31.49 -16.23 -11.55
CA VAL A 188 31.38 -15.87 -12.97
C VAL A 188 32.71 -16.08 -13.66
N ASP A 189 32.72 -16.82 -14.77
CA ASP A 189 33.91 -16.94 -15.60
C ASP A 189 34.15 -15.67 -16.41
N VAL A 190 35.14 -14.90 -15.98
CA VAL A 190 35.52 -13.66 -16.66
C VAL A 190 36.88 -13.93 -17.37
N ARG A 191 36.79 -14.33 -18.63
CA ARG A 191 37.96 -14.62 -19.48
C ARG A 191 38.90 -15.68 -18.89
N GLY A 192 38.31 -16.79 -18.43
CA GLY A 192 39.05 -17.92 -17.84
C GLY A 192 39.43 -17.75 -16.36
N LYS A 193 38.97 -16.67 -15.72
CA LYS A 193 39.14 -16.48 -14.28
C LYS A 193 37.77 -16.50 -13.59
N ARG A 194 37.60 -17.39 -12.61
CA ARG A 194 36.43 -17.47 -11.77
C ARG A 194 36.45 -16.33 -10.76
N LEU A 195 35.49 -15.40 -10.88
CA LEU A 195 35.29 -14.28 -9.97
C LEU A 195 34.09 -14.53 -9.09
N LYS A 196 34.24 -14.33 -7.80
CA LYS A 196 33.17 -14.49 -6.82
C LYS A 196 32.03 -13.48 -7.10
N ALA A 197 30.80 -13.98 -7.09
CA ALA A 197 29.59 -13.21 -7.24
C ALA A 197 28.52 -13.68 -6.25
N VAL A 198 27.49 -12.88 -6.05
CA VAL A 198 26.34 -13.18 -5.22
C VAL A 198 25.07 -12.96 -6.02
N ILE A 199 24.00 -13.69 -5.67
CA ILE A 199 22.67 -13.55 -6.23
C ILE A 199 21.82 -12.71 -5.26
N PRO A 200 21.80 -11.36 -5.37
CA PRO A 200 21.04 -10.54 -4.44
C PRO A 200 19.55 -10.57 -4.78
N ALA A 201 18.68 -10.27 -3.81
CA ALA A 201 17.25 -10.05 -4.07
C ALA A 201 17.02 -8.86 -5.04
N ARG A 202 17.94 -7.88 -4.98
CA ARG A 202 17.90 -6.63 -5.77
C ARG A 202 19.25 -5.91 -5.70
N HIS A 203 19.45 -4.90 -6.56
CA HIS A 203 20.68 -4.10 -6.56
C HIS A 203 20.61 -2.80 -5.75
N MET A 204 19.40 -2.41 -5.34
CA MET A 204 19.16 -1.18 -4.56
C MET A 204 18.43 -1.51 -3.27
N SER A 205 18.77 -0.82 -2.19
CA SER A 205 18.02 -0.94 -0.93
C SER A 205 16.56 -0.49 -1.09
N VAL A 206 15.68 -0.96 -0.19
CA VAL A 206 14.29 -0.47 -0.15
C VAL A 206 14.28 0.94 0.40
N GLY A 207 13.84 1.87 -0.43
CA GLY A 207 13.66 3.27 -0.06
C GLY A 207 13.14 4.05 -1.25
N ALA A 208 12.43 5.14 -0.99
CA ALA A 208 12.03 6.06 -2.05
C ALA A 208 13.24 6.89 -2.50
N PRO A 209 13.39 7.21 -3.82
CA PRO A 209 14.35 8.20 -4.25
C PRO A 209 14.14 9.54 -3.52
N PRO A 210 15.20 10.31 -3.22
CA PRO A 210 16.60 10.10 -3.57
C PRO A 210 17.36 9.13 -2.65
N PHE A 211 16.70 8.44 -1.77
CA PHE A 211 17.30 7.66 -0.67
C PHE A 211 17.52 6.18 -0.99
N ALA A 212 17.18 5.72 -2.19
CA ALA A 212 17.52 4.39 -2.64
C ALA A 212 19.04 4.27 -2.74
N ARG A 213 19.64 3.41 -1.89
CA ARG A 213 21.08 3.20 -1.84
C ARG A 213 21.46 1.96 -2.62
N PRO A 214 22.59 1.99 -3.34
CA PRO A 214 23.13 0.79 -3.95
C PRO A 214 23.53 -0.23 -2.88
N LEU A 215 23.17 -1.50 -3.08
CA LEU A 215 23.74 -2.59 -2.29
C LEU A 215 25.13 -2.90 -2.85
N LEU A 216 26.14 -2.86 -2.01
CA LEU A 216 27.54 -3.05 -2.36
C LEU A 216 28.02 -4.42 -1.86
N TYR A 217 28.75 -5.13 -2.70
CA TYR A 217 29.30 -6.43 -2.39
C TYR A 217 30.81 -6.42 -2.65
N GLY A 218 31.59 -7.03 -1.76
CA GLY A 218 33.08 -7.08 -1.87
C GLY A 218 33.80 -5.76 -1.64
N VAL A 219 33.08 -4.71 -1.29
CA VAL A 219 33.67 -3.54 -0.66
C VAL A 219 33.77 -3.89 0.81
N GLU A 220 34.98 -3.85 1.39
CA GLU A 220 35.09 -3.80 2.84
C GLU A 220 34.28 -2.57 3.25
N GLU A 221 33.06 -2.78 3.71
CA GLU A 221 32.42 -1.79 4.57
C GLU A 221 33.41 -1.62 5.71
N GLU A 222 33.92 -0.41 5.90
CA GLU A 222 34.36 -0.03 7.25
C GLU A 222 33.16 -0.43 8.10
N ALA A 223 33.30 -1.56 8.79
CA ALA A 223 32.25 -2.15 9.57
C ALA A 223 31.73 -1.02 10.44
N HIS A 224 30.56 -0.50 10.09
CA HIS A 224 29.80 0.23 11.06
C HIS A 224 29.55 -0.79 12.14
N ASN A 225 30.46 -0.80 13.08
CA ASN A 225 30.39 -1.57 14.30
C ASN A 225 29.02 -1.23 14.91
N VAL A 226 28.02 -2.06 14.60
CA VAL A 226 26.78 -2.12 15.37
C VAL A 226 27.15 -2.81 16.69
N GLY A 227 28.31 -2.40 17.21
CA GLY A 227 28.75 -2.71 18.54
C GLY A 227 27.87 -1.99 19.53
N SER A 228 27.81 -2.52 20.71
CA SER A 228 27.23 -2.02 21.95
C SER A 228 27.70 -0.61 22.39
N GLY A 229 28.08 0.26 21.45
CA GLY A 229 28.46 1.64 21.70
C GLY A 229 27.29 2.46 22.21
N ASP A 230 27.58 3.42 23.02
CA ASP A 230 26.60 4.39 23.54
C ASP A 230 25.83 5.03 22.38
N ARG A 231 24.54 4.67 22.25
CA ARG A 231 23.61 5.19 21.22
C ARG A 231 22.96 6.52 21.64
N THR A 232 23.25 6.99 22.82
CA THR A 232 22.74 8.24 23.40
C THR A 232 22.97 9.45 22.48
N PRO A 233 24.14 9.65 21.86
CA PRO A 233 24.34 10.77 20.94
C PRO A 233 23.45 10.74 19.71
N LYS A 234 23.19 9.56 19.13
CA LYS A 234 22.30 9.41 17.99
C LYS A 234 20.85 9.70 18.37
N ALA A 235 20.40 9.21 19.53
CA ALA A 235 19.06 9.48 20.04
C ALA A 235 18.86 10.97 20.34
N LEU A 236 19.83 11.63 20.95
CA LEU A 236 19.77 13.08 21.22
C LEU A 236 19.77 13.90 19.92
N ALA A 237 20.58 13.51 18.92
CA ALA A 237 20.57 14.18 17.62
C ALA A 237 19.20 14.04 16.92
N LEU A 238 18.58 12.85 17.00
CA LEU A 238 17.23 12.64 16.45
C LEU A 238 16.18 13.49 17.19
N LEU A 239 16.27 13.57 18.51
CA LEU A 239 15.38 14.39 19.33
C LEU A 239 15.48 15.86 18.95
N LYS A 240 16.72 16.38 18.77
CA LYS A 240 16.96 17.74 18.31
C LYS A 240 16.31 17.98 16.94
N LYS A 241 16.53 17.09 15.98
CA LYS A 241 15.88 17.18 14.65
C LYS A 241 14.36 17.12 14.71
N ALA A 242 13.79 16.32 15.62
CA ALA A 242 12.35 16.27 15.83
C ALA A 242 11.79 17.61 16.33
N LEU A 243 12.51 18.27 17.25
CA LEU A 243 12.16 19.60 17.73
C LEU A 243 12.27 20.66 16.63
N GLU A 244 13.36 20.65 15.86
CA GLU A 244 13.56 21.54 14.71
C GLU A 244 12.47 21.35 13.65
N ASN A 245 12.13 20.09 13.31
CA ASN A 245 11.03 19.78 12.40
C ASN A 245 9.67 20.24 12.96
N HIS A 246 9.43 20.06 14.26
CA HIS A 246 8.21 20.56 14.89
C HIS A 246 8.09 22.06 14.76
N GLN A 247 9.15 22.81 15.09
CA GLN A 247 9.19 24.26 14.96
C GLN A 247 8.98 24.70 13.52
N TRP A 248 9.68 24.08 12.56
CA TRP A 248 9.50 24.38 11.14
C TRP A 248 8.05 24.20 10.70
N ARG A 249 7.42 23.06 11.05
CA ARG A 249 6.03 22.79 10.67
C ARG A 249 5.02 23.73 11.33
N GLN A 250 5.27 24.21 12.55
CA GLN A 250 4.34 25.08 13.28
C GLN A 250 4.50 26.59 12.95
N GLU A 251 5.71 27.02 12.61
CA GLU A 251 6.02 28.45 12.48
C GLU A 251 6.36 28.88 11.05
N GLN A 252 6.87 27.97 10.21
CA GLN A 252 7.41 28.31 8.90
C GLN A 252 6.71 27.58 7.74
N CYS A 253 5.78 26.68 8.04
CA CYS A 253 5.13 25.84 7.06
C CYS A 253 3.62 26.06 7.05
N ILE A 254 3.04 26.21 5.86
CA ILE A 254 1.59 26.14 5.67
C ILE A 254 1.27 24.72 5.23
N ASN A 255 0.63 23.95 6.12
CA ASN A 255 0.23 22.58 5.81
C ASN A 255 -1.06 22.59 5.00
N LEU A 256 -0.96 22.17 3.74
CA LEU A 256 -2.09 22.09 2.80
C LEU A 256 -2.69 20.67 2.69
N ILE A 257 -2.24 19.72 3.51
CA ILE A 257 -2.84 18.38 3.54
C ILE A 257 -4.08 18.42 4.44
N PRO A 258 -5.30 18.35 3.87
CA PRO A 258 -6.55 18.57 4.62
C PRO A 258 -6.86 17.47 5.63
N SER A 259 -6.21 16.32 5.51
CA SER A 259 -6.35 15.18 6.44
C SER A 259 -5.32 15.19 7.56
N GLU A 260 -4.50 16.23 7.68
CA GLU A 260 -3.54 16.38 8.77
C GLU A 260 -3.95 17.53 9.69
N ASN A 261 -3.77 17.34 11.00
CA ASN A 261 -4.00 18.38 11.98
C ASN A 261 -2.98 18.27 13.12
N THR A 262 -2.84 19.35 13.88
CA THR A 262 -1.94 19.38 15.03
C THR A 262 -2.74 19.23 16.32
N PRO A 263 -2.55 18.11 17.06
CA PRO A 263 -3.19 17.94 18.36
C PRO A 263 -2.76 19.03 19.36
N SER A 264 -3.62 19.37 20.30
CA SER A 264 -3.30 20.29 21.37
C SER A 264 -2.11 19.80 22.23
N ARG A 265 -1.47 20.70 22.96
CA ARG A 265 -0.38 20.34 23.88
C ARG A 265 -0.82 19.31 24.92
N ALA A 266 -2.04 19.44 25.45
CA ALA A 266 -2.60 18.48 26.41
C ALA A 266 -2.76 17.09 25.81
N VAL A 267 -3.32 16.98 24.61
CA VAL A 267 -3.46 15.70 23.89
C VAL A 267 -2.09 15.04 23.67
N ARG A 268 -1.10 15.80 23.20
CA ARG A 268 0.26 15.28 22.99
C ARG A 268 0.91 14.78 24.30
N LEU A 269 0.74 15.53 25.39
CA LEU A 269 1.27 15.15 26.70
C LEU A 269 0.64 13.85 27.21
N LEU A 270 -0.69 13.73 27.15
CA LEU A 270 -1.41 12.55 27.61
C LEU A 270 -1.11 11.33 26.74
N SER A 271 -0.97 11.50 25.43
CA SER A 271 -0.65 10.38 24.51
C SER A 271 0.72 9.76 24.77
N GLY A 272 1.67 10.50 25.36
CA GLY A 272 2.99 10.01 25.74
C GLY A 272 3.15 9.70 27.23
N SER A 273 2.06 9.73 28.03
CA SER A 273 2.11 9.48 29.46
C SER A 273 2.17 7.99 29.81
N ASP A 274 2.48 7.67 31.07
CA ASP A 274 2.66 6.29 31.56
C ASP A 274 1.52 5.31 31.18
N PRO A 275 0.23 5.67 31.22
CA PRO A 275 -0.86 4.78 30.83
C PRO A 275 -0.78 4.30 29.38
N ALA A 276 -0.16 5.04 28.46
CA ALA A 276 0.00 4.62 27.07
C ALA A 276 0.88 3.36 26.89
N CYS A 277 1.64 2.99 27.92
CA CYS A 277 2.53 1.82 27.95
C CYS A 277 2.02 0.71 28.89
N ARG A 278 0.76 0.76 29.33
CA ARG A 278 0.19 -0.20 30.29
C ARG A 278 -0.89 -1.07 29.65
N TYR A 279 -1.03 -2.27 30.15
CA TYR A 279 -2.15 -3.15 29.84
C TYR A 279 -3.39 -2.74 30.62
N ALA A 280 -4.53 -2.63 29.95
CA ALA A 280 -5.82 -2.30 30.54
C ALA A 280 -6.94 -3.18 29.96
N GLU A 281 -6.61 -4.44 29.67
CA GLU A 281 -7.58 -5.42 29.18
C GLU A 281 -8.66 -5.65 30.25
N HIS A 282 -9.92 -5.62 29.80
CA HIS A 282 -11.07 -5.80 30.65
C HIS A 282 -12.22 -6.46 29.88
N LYS A 283 -13.15 -7.05 30.60
CA LYS A 283 -14.41 -7.58 30.05
C LYS A 283 -15.51 -7.58 31.09
N LYS A 284 -16.75 -7.63 30.62
CA LYS A 284 -17.90 -7.92 31.45
C LYS A 284 -17.86 -9.39 31.93
N VAL A 285 -18.04 -9.62 33.21
CA VAL A 285 -18.02 -10.95 33.81
C VAL A 285 -19.36 -11.26 34.43
N LEU A 286 -20.06 -12.27 33.90
CA LEU A 286 -21.39 -12.67 34.32
C LEU A 286 -21.44 -13.02 35.86
N ALA A 287 -20.39 -13.67 36.37
CA ALA A 287 -20.27 -13.97 37.79
C ALA A 287 -20.25 -12.72 38.68
N PHE A 288 -19.99 -11.54 38.14
CA PHE A 288 -20.02 -10.25 38.82
C PHE A 288 -21.18 -9.39 38.35
N TYR A 289 -22.30 -9.97 37.91
CA TYR A 289 -23.51 -9.27 37.44
C TYR A 289 -23.21 -8.37 36.23
N ASP A 290 -22.41 -8.87 35.27
CA ASP A 290 -21.96 -8.17 34.09
C ASP A 290 -21.14 -6.89 34.36
N LYS A 291 -20.55 -6.81 35.57
CA LYS A 291 -19.64 -5.72 35.90
C LYS A 291 -18.35 -5.84 35.09
N GLU A 292 -17.86 -4.71 34.64
CA GLU A 292 -16.55 -4.60 33.96
C GLU A 292 -15.43 -4.97 34.95
N VAL A 293 -14.56 -5.89 34.54
CA VAL A 293 -13.42 -6.36 35.33
C VAL A 293 -12.13 -6.19 34.57
N PHE A 294 -11.23 -5.37 35.09
CA PHE A 294 -9.88 -5.21 34.60
C PHE A 294 -8.98 -6.35 35.10
N TYR A 295 -8.13 -6.86 34.19
CA TYR A 295 -7.25 -8.01 34.54
C TYR A 295 -6.00 -7.60 35.30
N TYR A 296 -5.60 -6.31 35.22
CA TYR A 296 -4.37 -5.81 35.81
C TYR A 296 -4.63 -4.75 36.88
N GLN A 297 -3.67 -4.61 37.79
CA GLN A 297 -3.69 -3.59 38.83
C GLN A 297 -3.28 -2.21 38.29
N GLY A 298 -3.70 -1.12 38.95
CA GLY A 298 -3.31 0.24 38.58
C GLY A 298 -4.07 0.84 37.39
N THR A 299 -5.20 0.25 36.99
CA THR A 299 -5.98 0.65 35.80
C THR A 299 -7.08 1.68 36.07
N LYS A 300 -7.25 2.15 37.31
CA LYS A 300 -8.34 3.10 37.67
C LYS A 300 -8.35 4.37 36.81
N PHE A 301 -7.19 4.92 36.50
CA PHE A 301 -7.10 6.11 35.67
C PHE A 301 -7.54 5.82 34.22
N ILE A 302 -7.16 4.66 33.70
CA ILE A 302 -7.56 4.26 32.32
C ILE A 302 -9.06 4.03 32.24
N ASP A 303 -9.65 3.36 33.25
CA ASP A 303 -11.11 3.18 33.38
C ASP A 303 -11.84 4.53 33.38
N GLU A 304 -11.34 5.51 34.12
CA GLU A 304 -11.90 6.87 34.14
C GLU A 304 -11.80 7.55 32.78
N VAL A 305 -10.65 7.43 32.08
CA VAL A 305 -10.45 7.99 30.73
C VAL A 305 -11.40 7.35 29.72
N GLU A 306 -11.54 6.01 29.74
CA GLU A 306 -12.43 5.31 28.81
C GLU A 306 -13.89 5.68 29.04
N ARG A 307 -14.33 5.71 30.32
CA ARG A 307 -15.68 6.09 30.69
C ARG A 307 -15.99 7.53 30.28
N LEU A 308 -15.11 8.47 30.58
CA LEU A 308 -15.27 9.89 30.19
C LEU A 308 -15.29 10.05 28.66
N LEU A 309 -14.41 9.35 27.95
CA LEU A 309 -14.39 9.39 26.48
C LEU A 309 -15.70 8.90 25.88
N VAL A 310 -16.25 7.78 26.37
CA VAL A 310 -17.53 7.26 25.90
C VAL A 310 -18.66 8.26 26.20
N GLU A 311 -18.71 8.84 27.39
CA GLU A 311 -19.71 9.83 27.81
C GLU A 311 -19.67 11.07 26.92
N GLU A 312 -18.50 11.68 26.77
CA GLU A 312 -18.32 12.88 25.94
C GLU A 312 -18.59 12.64 24.45
N MET A 313 -18.19 11.49 23.93
CA MET A 313 -18.41 11.17 22.53
C MET A 313 -19.87 10.82 22.25
N ARG A 314 -20.60 10.22 23.18
CA ARG A 314 -22.06 10.04 23.07
C ARG A 314 -22.77 11.38 23.01
N ALA A 315 -22.39 12.30 23.87
CA ALA A 315 -22.92 13.67 23.87
C ALA A 315 -22.55 14.43 22.59
N TYR A 316 -21.29 14.31 22.12
CA TYR A 316 -20.82 14.95 20.91
C TYR A 316 -21.54 14.49 19.65
N PHE A 317 -21.75 13.17 19.51
CA PHE A 317 -22.49 12.58 18.40
C PHE A 317 -24.01 12.75 18.52
N GLY A 318 -24.53 12.84 19.72
CA GLY A 318 -25.98 12.71 19.99
C GLY A 318 -26.50 11.30 19.73
N CYS A 319 -25.74 10.27 20.10
CA CYS A 319 -26.05 8.88 19.83
C CYS A 319 -26.20 8.04 21.11
N THR A 320 -26.71 6.80 20.97
CA THR A 320 -26.99 5.91 22.09
C THR A 320 -25.73 5.16 22.57
N GLU A 321 -24.88 4.73 21.63
CA GLU A 321 -23.66 3.97 21.95
C GLU A 321 -22.46 4.43 21.15
N VAL A 322 -21.26 4.29 21.74
CA VAL A 322 -19.99 4.63 21.10
C VAL A 322 -18.95 3.53 21.33
N GLU A 323 -18.26 3.13 20.29
CA GLU A 323 -17.08 2.27 20.33
C GLU A 323 -15.81 3.12 20.11
N THR A 324 -14.92 3.16 21.08
CA THR A 324 -13.74 4.04 21.12
C THR A 324 -12.41 3.32 20.95
N ARG A 325 -12.41 1.98 20.86
CA ARG A 325 -11.19 1.16 20.87
C ARG A 325 -10.54 0.96 19.51
N THR A 326 -11.18 1.37 18.43
CA THR A 326 -10.63 1.21 17.08
C THR A 326 -9.38 2.10 16.88
N LEU A 327 -8.35 1.54 16.22
CA LEU A 327 -7.06 2.19 16.07
C LEU A 327 -6.99 3.17 14.90
N SER A 328 -7.97 3.13 14.00
CA SER A 328 -8.07 4.05 12.85
C SER A 328 -9.50 4.12 12.33
N GLY A 329 -9.83 5.14 11.54
CA GLY A 329 -11.12 5.22 10.84
C GLY A 329 -11.35 4.05 9.89
N GLN A 330 -10.30 3.53 9.26
CA GLN A 330 -10.41 2.33 8.44
C GLN A 330 -10.81 1.10 9.26
N MET A 331 -10.22 0.90 10.45
CA MET A 331 -10.63 -0.17 11.35
C MET A 331 -12.05 0.02 11.87
N SER A 332 -12.49 1.26 12.07
CA SER A 332 -13.88 1.55 12.40
C SER A 332 -14.84 1.05 11.31
N ASN A 333 -14.53 1.32 10.05
CA ASN A 333 -15.31 0.82 8.92
C ASN A 333 -15.26 -0.70 8.82
N MET A 334 -14.08 -1.32 8.98
CA MET A 334 -13.96 -2.79 9.01
C MET A 334 -14.79 -3.42 10.12
N ALA A 335 -14.79 -2.84 11.32
CA ALA A 335 -15.58 -3.32 12.45
C ALA A 335 -17.08 -3.26 12.16
N VAL A 336 -17.56 -2.17 11.53
CA VAL A 336 -18.95 -2.04 11.10
C VAL A 336 -19.31 -3.08 10.03
N PHE A 337 -18.49 -3.23 8.99
CA PHE A 337 -18.74 -4.21 7.93
C PHE A 337 -18.72 -5.65 8.46
N SER A 338 -17.80 -5.97 9.35
CA SER A 338 -17.74 -7.27 10.04
C SER A 338 -18.98 -7.51 10.88
N ALA A 339 -19.41 -6.53 11.66
CA ALA A 339 -20.62 -6.65 12.50
C ALA A 339 -21.90 -6.85 11.66
N LEU A 340 -22.03 -6.13 10.54
CA LEU A 340 -23.16 -6.29 9.63
C LEU A 340 -23.15 -7.67 8.95
N MET A 341 -21.96 -8.17 8.57
CA MET A 341 -21.82 -9.53 8.02
C MET A 341 -22.15 -10.60 9.05
N ASP A 342 -21.69 -10.46 10.28
CA ASP A 342 -22.01 -11.36 11.38
C ASP A 342 -23.51 -11.35 11.71
N TRP A 343 -24.12 -10.17 11.71
CA TRP A 343 -25.57 -10.02 11.88
C TRP A 343 -26.35 -10.71 10.76
N LYS A 344 -25.95 -10.55 9.52
CA LYS A 344 -26.56 -11.20 8.37
C LYS A 344 -26.52 -12.73 8.48
N ASN A 345 -25.43 -13.28 9.01
CA ASN A 345 -25.18 -14.72 9.12
C ASN A 345 -25.55 -15.31 10.49
N ARG A 346 -26.16 -14.53 11.40
CA ARG A 346 -26.43 -14.95 12.79
C ARG A 346 -27.33 -16.18 12.94
N ALA A 347 -28.23 -16.41 11.96
CA ALA A 347 -29.17 -17.51 11.98
C ALA A 347 -28.53 -18.85 11.53
N ASP A 348 -27.50 -18.78 10.71
CA ASP A 348 -26.77 -19.94 10.19
C ASP A 348 -25.26 -19.69 10.21
N ARG A 349 -24.60 -20.08 11.29
CA ARG A 349 -23.16 -19.95 11.50
C ARG A 349 -22.35 -21.19 11.04
N LYS A 350 -23.02 -22.21 10.51
CA LYS A 350 -22.35 -23.44 10.07
C LYS A 350 -22.07 -23.44 8.58
N SER A 351 -22.82 -22.69 7.79
CA SER A 351 -22.57 -22.50 6.37
C SER A 351 -21.52 -21.43 6.13
N GLU A 352 -20.96 -21.38 4.92
CA GLU A 352 -20.08 -20.31 4.49
C GLU A 352 -20.74 -18.95 4.67
N ALA A 353 -20.05 -18.00 5.29
CA ALA A 353 -20.60 -16.70 5.61
C ALA A 353 -20.91 -15.91 4.33
N LYS A 354 -22.17 -15.50 4.16
CA LYS A 354 -22.58 -14.64 3.04
C LYS A 354 -22.09 -13.23 3.27
N ARG A 355 -21.36 -12.70 2.31
CA ARG A 355 -20.91 -11.31 2.28
C ARG A 355 -22.09 -10.35 2.11
N LEU A 356 -21.86 -9.05 2.38
CA LEU A 356 -22.84 -8.01 2.12
C LEU A 356 -23.21 -8.01 0.62
N GLY A 357 -24.48 -7.85 0.32
CA GLY A 357 -24.99 -7.73 -1.03
C GLY A 357 -24.58 -6.40 -1.66
N TYR A 358 -25.51 -5.69 -2.30
CA TYR A 358 -25.17 -4.38 -2.83
C TYR A 358 -24.86 -3.39 -1.71
N VAL A 359 -23.72 -2.68 -1.87
CA VAL A 359 -23.34 -1.53 -1.05
C VAL A 359 -23.31 -0.29 -1.95
N MET A 360 -23.90 0.81 -1.48
CA MET A 360 -23.89 2.07 -2.21
C MET A 360 -22.95 3.07 -1.53
N ASN A 361 -22.07 3.72 -2.30
CA ASN A 361 -21.08 4.66 -1.76
C ASN A 361 -20.72 5.78 -2.76
N ASN A 362 -19.94 6.75 -2.30
CA ASN A 362 -19.35 7.78 -3.16
C ASN A 362 -18.18 7.22 -3.98
N HIS A 363 -18.15 7.43 -5.30
CA HIS A 363 -17.06 7.01 -6.15
C HIS A 363 -15.74 7.75 -5.79
N ILE A 364 -14.61 7.04 -5.76
CA ILE A 364 -13.32 7.61 -5.35
C ILE A 364 -12.90 8.83 -6.18
N ILE A 365 -13.09 8.79 -7.51
CA ILE A 365 -12.77 9.91 -8.41
C ILE A 365 -13.68 11.15 -8.17
N LYS A 366 -14.83 10.95 -7.55
CA LYS A 366 -15.77 12.01 -7.16
C LYS A 366 -15.61 12.42 -5.69
N GLY A 367 -14.47 12.18 -5.13
CA GLY A 367 -14.11 12.52 -3.76
C GLY A 367 -14.45 11.48 -2.70
N GLY A 368 -14.92 10.29 -3.07
CA GLY A 368 -15.25 9.22 -2.13
C GLY A 368 -14.09 8.82 -1.22
N HIS A 369 -14.40 8.37 0.00
CA HIS A 369 -13.39 7.93 0.95
C HIS A 369 -12.89 6.52 0.61
N LEU A 370 -11.56 6.33 0.61
CA LEU A 370 -10.92 5.06 0.22
C LEU A 370 -11.38 3.87 1.07
N SER A 371 -11.55 4.07 2.38
CA SER A 371 -11.93 2.97 3.29
C SER A 371 -13.31 2.39 3.01
N ALA A 372 -14.21 3.15 2.37
CA ALA A 372 -15.53 2.67 1.95
C ALA A 372 -15.54 2.00 0.56
N GLN A 373 -14.37 1.78 -0.06
CA GLN A 373 -14.24 1.21 -1.38
C GLN A 373 -13.87 -0.28 -1.35
N PRO A 374 -14.12 -1.03 -2.44
CA PRO A 374 -13.67 -2.42 -2.57
C PRO A 374 -12.15 -2.59 -2.54
N MET A 375 -11.38 -1.55 -2.84
CA MET A 375 -9.92 -1.53 -2.71
C MET A 375 -9.44 -1.14 -1.31
N GLY A 376 -10.34 -0.82 -0.40
CA GLY A 376 -10.10 -0.44 0.99
C GLY A 376 -10.72 -1.42 1.98
N ALA A 377 -11.33 -0.91 3.06
CA ALA A 377 -11.88 -1.74 4.14
C ALA A 377 -13.07 -2.63 3.71
N LEU A 378 -13.77 -2.28 2.61
CA LEU A 378 -14.92 -3.06 2.13
C LEU A 378 -14.53 -4.35 1.40
N HIS A 379 -13.27 -4.55 1.04
CA HIS A 379 -12.78 -5.63 0.18
C HIS A 379 -13.27 -7.03 0.58
N ASP A 380 -13.10 -7.39 1.84
CA ASP A 380 -13.40 -8.74 2.31
C ASP A 380 -14.86 -8.97 2.70
N TYR A 381 -15.66 -7.90 2.72
CA TYR A 381 -17.04 -7.91 3.22
C TYR A 381 -18.09 -7.80 2.13
N ILE A 382 -17.71 -7.40 0.91
CA ILE A 382 -18.64 -7.21 -0.22
C ILE A 382 -18.76 -8.47 -1.07
N ALA A 383 -19.96 -8.80 -1.51
CA ALA A 383 -20.18 -9.86 -2.48
C ALA A 383 -19.55 -9.50 -3.84
N ILE A 384 -19.08 -10.53 -4.52
CA ILE A 384 -18.51 -10.43 -5.86
C ILE A 384 -19.47 -11.14 -6.82
N ASP A 385 -19.83 -10.46 -7.88
CA ASP A 385 -20.64 -11.07 -8.95
C ASP A 385 -19.82 -12.20 -9.61
N PRO A 386 -20.32 -13.45 -9.60
CA PRO A 386 -19.54 -14.60 -10.08
C PRO A 386 -19.29 -14.61 -11.58
N VAL A 387 -20.06 -13.83 -12.35
CA VAL A 387 -19.95 -13.76 -13.80
C VAL A 387 -19.03 -12.64 -14.25
N THR A 388 -19.19 -11.48 -13.63
CA THR A 388 -18.42 -10.27 -14.00
C THR A 388 -17.18 -10.05 -13.15
N GLU A 389 -17.00 -10.81 -12.08
CA GLU A 389 -15.94 -10.66 -11.04
C GLU A 389 -15.90 -9.24 -10.42
N LYS A 390 -16.99 -8.49 -10.56
CA LYS A 390 -17.08 -7.14 -10.00
C LYS A 390 -17.66 -7.16 -8.60
N PRO A 391 -17.12 -6.34 -7.70
CA PRO A 391 -17.76 -6.12 -6.39
C PRO A 391 -19.17 -5.57 -6.57
N ALA A 392 -20.11 -6.00 -5.74
CA ALA A 392 -21.51 -5.56 -5.74
C ALA A 392 -21.65 -4.13 -5.16
N VAL A 393 -20.92 -3.18 -5.75
CA VAL A 393 -20.91 -1.77 -5.37
C VAL A 393 -21.64 -0.94 -6.41
N VAL A 394 -22.53 -0.07 -5.94
CA VAL A 394 -23.23 0.94 -6.75
C VAL A 394 -22.76 2.32 -6.27
N ASN A 395 -22.19 3.11 -7.17
CA ASN A 395 -21.76 4.45 -6.79
C ASN A 395 -22.90 5.46 -6.91
N PHE A 396 -22.94 6.43 -6.01
CA PHE A 396 -23.86 7.55 -6.11
C PHE A 396 -23.64 8.32 -7.43
N PRO A 397 -24.68 8.58 -8.21
CA PRO A 397 -24.61 9.51 -9.31
C PRO A 397 -24.40 10.93 -8.80
N VAL A 398 -23.77 11.76 -9.64
CA VAL A 398 -23.48 13.15 -9.33
C VAL A 398 -24.14 14.08 -10.31
N CYS A 399 -24.44 15.31 -9.88
CA CYS A 399 -25.03 16.31 -10.74
C CYS A 399 -24.15 16.62 -11.95
N ALA A 400 -24.74 16.85 -13.11
CA ALA A 400 -23.99 17.11 -14.34
C ALA A 400 -23.18 18.41 -14.26
N ASP A 401 -23.66 19.40 -13.54
CA ASP A 401 -23.02 20.70 -13.32
C ASP A 401 -22.01 20.70 -12.16
N ASN A 402 -22.06 19.69 -11.27
CA ASN A 402 -21.19 19.64 -10.11
C ASN A 402 -20.84 18.18 -9.74
N PRO A 403 -19.64 17.70 -10.08
CA PRO A 403 -19.22 16.31 -9.83
C PRO A 403 -19.02 15.97 -8.36
N TYR A 404 -19.10 16.93 -7.46
CA TYR A 404 -18.96 16.74 -6.01
C TYR A 404 -20.31 16.78 -5.27
N ARG A 405 -21.42 17.05 -5.99
CA ARG A 405 -22.77 17.03 -5.45
C ARG A 405 -23.53 15.81 -5.95
N MET A 406 -24.15 15.08 -5.03
CA MET A 406 -24.98 13.91 -5.34
C MET A 406 -26.23 14.32 -6.10
N ASP A 407 -26.59 13.55 -7.14
CA ASP A 407 -27.89 13.60 -7.78
C ASP A 407 -28.87 12.72 -6.99
N VAL A 408 -29.74 13.36 -6.20
CA VAL A 408 -30.63 12.68 -5.26
C VAL A 408 -31.68 11.87 -6.00
N GLU A 409 -32.25 12.40 -7.07
CA GLU A 409 -33.36 11.74 -7.77
C GLU A 409 -32.85 10.49 -8.53
N GLU A 410 -31.67 10.58 -9.15
CA GLU A 410 -31.07 9.42 -9.79
C GLU A 410 -30.57 8.40 -8.74
N THR A 411 -30.10 8.87 -7.58
CA THR A 411 -29.75 8.00 -6.45
C THR A 411 -30.93 7.19 -5.95
N LYS A 412 -32.12 7.79 -5.79
CA LYS A 412 -33.35 7.09 -5.38
C LYS A 412 -33.71 5.97 -6.35
N LYS A 413 -33.63 6.21 -7.67
CA LYS A 413 -33.86 5.17 -8.69
C LYS A 413 -32.87 3.98 -8.56
N LEU A 414 -31.60 4.28 -8.30
CA LEU A 414 -30.60 3.21 -8.11
C LEU A 414 -30.86 2.45 -6.81
N ILE A 415 -31.24 3.11 -5.72
CA ILE A 415 -31.60 2.46 -4.46
C ILE A 415 -32.78 1.52 -4.66
N ASP A 416 -33.83 1.97 -5.34
CA ASP A 416 -34.99 1.12 -5.64
C ASP A 416 -34.65 -0.08 -6.51
N ARG A 417 -33.78 0.12 -7.51
CA ARG A 417 -33.32 -0.95 -8.42
C ARG A 417 -32.46 -1.99 -7.74
N TYR A 418 -31.44 -1.57 -6.97
CA TYR A 418 -30.40 -2.46 -6.45
C TYR A 418 -30.66 -2.92 -5.01
N ARG A 419 -31.57 -2.26 -4.28
CA ARG A 419 -31.90 -2.57 -2.89
C ARG A 419 -30.66 -2.79 -2.03
N PRO A 420 -29.73 -1.80 -1.89
CA PRO A 420 -28.49 -1.99 -1.19
C PRO A 420 -28.73 -2.35 0.28
N GLU A 421 -27.94 -3.29 0.82
CA GLU A 421 -27.98 -3.65 2.24
C GLU A 421 -27.32 -2.58 3.11
N LEU A 422 -26.39 -1.82 2.54
CA LEU A 422 -25.67 -0.74 3.21
C LEU A 422 -25.50 0.46 2.27
N ILE A 423 -25.83 1.64 2.78
CA ILE A 423 -25.54 2.92 2.13
C ILE A 423 -24.49 3.64 2.97
N VAL A 424 -23.34 3.96 2.36
CA VAL A 424 -22.21 4.64 3.02
C VAL A 424 -22.05 6.04 2.45
N PHE A 425 -22.48 7.02 3.21
CA PHE A 425 -22.17 8.43 2.93
C PHE A 425 -20.75 8.79 3.40
N GLY A 426 -20.26 9.94 2.97
CA GLY A 426 -18.96 10.47 3.36
C GLY A 426 -17.93 10.46 2.24
N LYS A 427 -17.08 11.45 2.26
CA LYS A 427 -16.05 11.75 1.25
C LYS A 427 -14.74 12.13 1.89
N SER A 428 -13.67 11.97 1.13
CA SER A 428 -12.37 12.62 1.42
C SER A 428 -12.37 14.08 0.97
N MET A 429 -13.05 14.38 -0.14
CA MET A 429 -13.24 15.74 -0.66
C MET A 429 -14.67 16.20 -0.36
N VAL A 430 -14.85 16.84 0.78
CA VAL A 430 -16.17 17.26 1.28
C VAL A 430 -16.39 18.74 0.96
N LEU A 431 -17.24 19.02 -0.02
CA LEU A 431 -17.61 20.37 -0.44
C LEU A 431 -19.09 20.67 -0.14
N HIS A 432 -19.92 19.66 0.00
CA HIS A 432 -21.37 19.77 0.22
C HIS A 432 -21.80 18.76 1.29
N LYS A 433 -22.90 19.08 1.97
CA LYS A 433 -23.60 18.12 2.83
C LYS A 433 -24.09 16.93 2.00
N GLU A 434 -24.06 15.76 2.57
CA GLU A 434 -24.68 14.57 1.98
C GLU A 434 -26.19 14.57 2.26
N PRO A 435 -27.05 14.11 1.34
CA PRO A 435 -28.51 14.18 1.48
C PRO A 435 -29.06 13.03 2.35
N VAL A 436 -28.53 12.89 3.59
CA VAL A 436 -28.88 11.76 4.48
C VAL A 436 -30.36 11.74 4.79
N ALA A 437 -30.97 12.87 5.19
CA ALA A 437 -32.37 12.95 5.55
C ALA A 437 -33.32 12.61 4.39
N GLU A 438 -32.96 13.05 3.17
CA GLU A 438 -33.78 12.79 1.99
C GLU A 438 -33.74 11.31 1.60
N ILE A 439 -32.57 10.69 1.67
CA ILE A 439 -32.41 9.27 1.37
C ILE A 439 -33.03 8.41 2.48
N ARG A 440 -32.89 8.78 3.77
CA ARG A 440 -33.56 8.09 4.88
C ARG A 440 -35.06 8.08 4.69
N LYS A 441 -35.64 9.23 4.42
CA LYS A 441 -37.09 9.35 4.15
C LYS A 441 -37.53 8.44 3.00
N PHE A 442 -36.78 8.45 1.90
CA PHE A 442 -37.08 7.61 0.73
C PHE A 442 -37.07 6.12 1.05
N VAL A 443 -35.99 5.62 1.72
CA VAL A 443 -35.87 4.19 2.04
C VAL A 443 -36.93 3.74 3.05
N ASP A 444 -37.36 4.61 3.96
CA ASP A 444 -38.46 4.33 4.90
C ASP A 444 -39.80 4.26 4.17
N GLU A 445 -40.12 5.22 3.29
CA GLU A 445 -41.34 5.25 2.47
C GLU A 445 -41.45 4.03 1.56
N GLN A 446 -40.34 3.56 1.01
CA GLN A 446 -40.28 2.38 0.14
C GLN A 446 -40.08 1.06 0.91
N SER A 447 -40.02 1.11 2.23
CA SER A 447 -39.77 -0.06 3.09
C SER A 447 -38.53 -0.87 2.65
N ILE A 448 -37.43 -0.20 2.33
CA ILE A 448 -36.17 -0.83 1.92
C ILE A 448 -35.35 -1.12 3.17
N PRO A 449 -35.05 -2.40 3.47
CA PRO A 449 -34.24 -2.76 4.64
C PRO A 449 -32.77 -2.50 4.37
N THR A 450 -32.33 -1.27 4.51
CA THR A 450 -30.93 -0.85 4.35
C THR A 450 -30.43 -0.15 5.61
N THR A 451 -29.16 -0.35 5.93
CA THR A 451 -28.48 0.42 6.99
C THR A 451 -27.85 1.66 6.36
N ILE A 452 -28.05 2.81 6.96
CA ILE A 452 -27.40 4.06 6.55
C ILE A 452 -26.25 4.37 7.50
N MET A 453 -25.05 4.43 6.94
CA MET A 453 -23.81 4.77 7.61
C MET A 453 -23.22 6.05 7.04
N TYR A 454 -22.65 6.89 7.89
CA TYR A 454 -21.86 8.04 7.47
C TYR A 454 -20.41 7.90 7.93
N ASP A 455 -19.48 7.81 6.99
CA ASP A 455 -18.05 7.89 7.25
C ASP A 455 -17.63 9.37 7.32
N MET A 456 -17.51 9.87 8.54
CA MET A 456 -17.11 11.25 8.83
C MET A 456 -15.61 11.42 9.01
N ALA A 457 -14.77 10.49 8.52
CA ALA A 457 -13.33 10.56 8.76
C ALA A 457 -12.73 11.94 8.48
N HIS A 458 -13.19 12.64 7.44
CA HIS A 458 -12.68 13.98 7.07
C HIS A 458 -13.41 15.15 7.72
N VAL A 459 -14.59 14.94 8.30
CA VAL A 459 -15.45 16.01 8.85
C VAL A 459 -15.91 15.74 10.29
N LEU A 460 -15.30 14.81 10.99
CA LEU A 460 -15.70 14.43 12.35
C LEU A 460 -15.66 15.63 13.31
N GLY A 461 -14.68 16.53 13.18
CA GLY A 461 -14.59 17.74 13.98
C GLY A 461 -15.60 18.83 13.64
N LEU A 462 -16.45 18.59 12.65
CA LEU A 462 -17.47 19.53 12.15
C LEU A 462 -18.89 18.99 12.32
N ILE A 463 -19.09 17.99 13.18
CA ILE A 463 -20.41 17.40 13.41
C ILE A 463 -21.36 18.41 14.08
N GLY A 464 -22.63 18.27 13.81
CA GLY A 464 -23.68 19.16 14.34
C GLY A 464 -23.81 20.45 13.56
N ASP A 465 -23.98 21.58 14.27
CA ASP A 465 -24.29 22.88 13.69
C ASP A 465 -23.16 23.44 12.81
N HIS A 466 -21.92 22.95 12.97
CA HIS A 466 -20.77 23.43 12.22
C HIS A 466 -20.77 22.92 10.76
N PHE A 467 -21.38 21.78 10.48
CA PHE A 467 -21.49 21.27 9.13
C PHE A 467 -22.73 20.36 8.96
N GLN A 468 -22.74 19.16 9.56
CA GLN A 468 -23.82 18.18 9.36
C GLN A 468 -24.00 17.30 10.61
N ASN A 469 -25.24 16.94 10.93
CA ASN A 469 -25.56 16.01 12.01
C ASN A 469 -26.22 14.74 11.45
N PRO A 470 -25.43 13.72 11.07
CA PRO A 470 -25.95 12.52 10.42
C PRO A 470 -26.98 11.75 11.26
N PHE A 471 -26.82 11.68 12.58
CA PHE A 471 -27.78 10.98 13.44
C PHE A 471 -29.14 11.68 13.48
N ALA A 472 -29.15 13.00 13.56
CA ALA A 472 -30.40 13.78 13.48
C ALA A 472 -31.09 13.66 12.10
N GLU A 473 -30.30 13.40 11.07
CA GLU A 473 -30.76 13.20 9.70
C GLU A 473 -31.14 11.72 9.39
N GLY A 474 -30.95 10.80 10.34
CA GLY A 474 -31.43 9.42 10.24
C GLY A 474 -30.36 8.39 9.85
N ALA A 475 -29.07 8.70 9.92
CA ALA A 475 -28.03 7.68 9.89
C ALA A 475 -28.11 6.82 11.16
N GLU A 476 -27.84 5.53 11.02
CA GLU A 476 -27.82 4.58 12.13
C GLU A 476 -26.42 4.40 12.70
N ILE A 477 -25.40 4.58 11.86
CA ILE A 477 -23.98 4.40 12.20
C ILE A 477 -23.18 5.61 11.68
N VAL A 478 -22.29 6.11 12.52
CA VAL A 478 -21.30 7.11 12.14
C VAL A 478 -19.92 6.57 12.51
N THR A 479 -18.98 6.62 11.57
CA THR A 479 -17.58 6.31 11.82
C THR A 479 -16.72 7.54 11.61
N GLY A 480 -15.51 7.56 12.20
CA GLY A 480 -14.62 8.68 12.01
C GLY A 480 -13.17 8.41 12.38
N SER A 481 -12.31 9.32 11.93
CA SER A 481 -10.90 9.41 12.32
C SER A 481 -10.70 10.56 13.28
N THR A 482 -10.05 10.32 14.40
CA THR A 482 -9.90 11.35 15.46
C THR A 482 -8.69 12.28 15.26
N HIS A 483 -7.93 12.13 14.19
CA HIS A 483 -6.68 12.87 13.94
C HIS A 483 -6.74 13.83 12.72
N LYS A 484 -7.92 14.03 12.15
CA LYS A 484 -8.14 14.93 11.00
C LYS A 484 -8.80 16.23 11.50
N THR A 485 -9.99 16.58 11.04
CA THR A 485 -10.72 17.75 11.56
C THR A 485 -11.01 17.66 13.06
N PHE A 486 -11.15 16.45 13.59
CA PHE A 486 -11.22 16.19 15.03
C PHE A 486 -9.80 16.03 15.62
N PHE A 487 -9.02 17.02 15.69
CA PHE A 487 -7.58 17.14 15.95
C PHE A 487 -7.04 16.45 17.25
N GLY A 488 -7.45 15.18 17.45
CA GLY A 488 -6.96 14.27 18.49
C GLY A 488 -5.81 13.36 18.02
N PRO A 489 -5.48 12.31 18.78
CA PRO A 489 -4.51 11.29 18.36
C PRO A 489 -5.06 10.43 17.23
N GLN A 490 -4.17 9.72 16.56
CA GLN A 490 -4.57 8.82 15.48
C GLN A 490 -5.33 7.60 16.03
N ARG A 491 -6.65 7.66 16.01
CA ARG A 491 -7.59 6.62 16.39
C ARG A 491 -8.81 6.65 15.48
N GLY A 492 -9.66 5.64 15.62
CA GLY A 492 -11.00 5.62 15.04
C GLY A 492 -12.07 5.67 16.12
N ILE A 493 -13.30 5.88 15.68
CA ILE A 493 -14.47 5.89 16.55
C ILE A 493 -15.70 5.45 15.77
N ILE A 494 -16.65 4.82 16.45
CA ILE A 494 -17.93 4.42 15.90
C ILE A 494 -19.03 4.89 16.84
N GLY A 495 -20.00 5.65 16.33
CA GLY A 495 -21.25 5.95 17.01
C GLY A 495 -22.39 5.13 16.42
N VAL A 496 -23.34 4.71 17.25
CA VAL A 496 -24.51 3.92 16.83
C VAL A 496 -25.78 4.45 17.51
N ASN A 497 -26.86 4.55 16.74
CA ASN A 497 -28.19 4.81 17.26
C ASN A 497 -29.07 3.56 17.13
N TYR A 498 -29.63 3.13 18.26
CA TYR A 498 -30.72 2.16 18.25
C TYR A 498 -32.05 2.87 18.02
N LYS A 499 -32.88 2.31 17.16
CA LYS A 499 -34.29 2.63 17.07
C LYS A 499 -35.10 1.60 17.84
#